data_49dd3ac3f26e8d770b8eb2685060684e
#
_entry.id   49dd3ac3f26e8d770b8eb2685060684e
#
_cell.length_a   1.000
_cell.length_b   1.000
_cell.length_c   1.000
_cell.angle_alpha   90.00
_cell.angle_beta   90.00
_cell.angle_gamma   90.00
#
_symmetry.space_group_name_H-M   'P 1'
#
loop_
_entity.id
_entity.type
_entity.pdbx_description
1 polymer ?
#
loop_
_entity_poly.entity_id
_entity_poly.type
_entity_poly.pdbx_seq_one_letter_code
_entity_poly.pdbx_strand_id
1 'polypeptide(L)'
;LAISYWGPTLYAHTILSFVFEDAPPLAVSIETRKEKGESYSALLGFFRQFELAYVFADERDVVRLRTSFRGERVFLYRIAASREAARALLLQYAAEANALARQPAWYNAFSENCTTGIFRNVRALAPETRFDWRLLANGYLPEMLHERGRIDTSLPLGELRARSDVTERTTACAARADFSACIREGSR
;
A
#
# COMPACT_ATOMS: atom_id res chain seq x y z
N LEU A 1 -4.51 4.08 -2.88
CA LEU A 1 -3.60 3.65 -1.81
C LEU A 1 -4.41 3.03 -0.69
N ALA A 2 -4.15 1.77 -0.38
CA ALA A 2 -4.68 1.13 0.82
C ALA A 2 -3.65 1.22 1.95
N ILE A 3 -4.12 1.53 3.15
CA ILE A 3 -3.32 1.54 4.38
C ILE A 3 -3.99 0.60 5.37
N SER A 4 -3.27 -0.44 5.79
CA SER A 4 -3.75 -1.51 6.66
C SER A 4 -3.06 -1.44 8.01
N TYR A 5 -3.84 -1.34 9.10
CA TYR A 5 -3.34 -1.25 10.46
C TYR A 5 -3.54 -2.56 11.20
N TRP A 6 -2.47 -3.08 11.83
CA TRP A 6 -2.49 -4.36 12.58
C TRP A 6 -2.04 -4.23 14.05
N GLY A 7 -2.07 -3.04 14.62
CA GLY A 7 -1.61 -2.81 15.99
C GLY A 7 -1.59 -1.32 16.33
N PRO A 8 -0.59 -0.84 17.07
CA PRO A 8 -0.45 0.59 17.36
C PRO A 8 -0.47 1.40 16.08
N THR A 9 -1.09 2.58 16.13
CA THR A 9 -1.27 3.47 14.96
C THR A 9 0.03 3.94 14.31
N LEU A 10 1.18 3.73 14.96
CA LEU A 10 2.50 4.11 14.47
C LEU A 10 2.89 3.37 13.18
N TYR A 11 2.48 2.09 13.06
CA TYR A 11 2.86 1.24 11.93
C TYR A 11 1.64 0.76 11.16
N ALA A 12 1.76 0.79 9.85
CA ALA A 12 0.77 0.26 8.94
C ALA A 12 1.45 -0.43 7.75
N HIS A 13 0.68 -1.17 6.99
CA HIS A 13 1.12 -1.68 5.70
C HIS A 13 0.52 -0.85 4.58
N THR A 14 1.32 -0.53 3.58
CA THR A 14 0.91 0.28 2.44
C THR A 14 0.86 -0.56 1.17
N ILE A 15 -0.23 -0.44 0.44
CA ILE A 15 -0.50 -1.16 -0.81
C ILE A 15 -0.96 -0.13 -1.84
N LEU A 16 -0.35 -0.13 -3.02
CA LEU A 16 -0.83 0.66 -4.14
C LEU A 16 -1.84 -0.14 -4.95
N SER A 17 -2.97 0.48 -5.28
CA SER A 17 -3.96 -0.09 -6.16
C SER A 17 -4.08 0.76 -7.41
N PHE A 18 -3.79 0.18 -8.57
CA PHE A 18 -3.88 0.80 -9.89
C PHE A 18 -5.23 0.42 -10.50
N VAL A 19 -6.05 1.43 -10.76
CA VAL A 19 -7.39 1.27 -11.33
C VAL A 19 -7.31 1.52 -12.84
N PHE A 20 -7.78 0.57 -13.61
CA PHE A 20 -7.85 0.64 -15.07
C PHE A 20 -9.29 0.94 -15.53
N GLU A 21 -9.45 1.40 -16.76
CA GLU A 21 -10.76 1.64 -17.37
C GLU A 21 -11.44 0.32 -17.73
N ASP A 22 -10.70 -0.60 -18.35
CA ASP A 22 -11.22 -1.83 -18.96
C ASP A 22 -10.67 -3.11 -18.31
N ALA A 23 -10.13 -3.04 -17.09
CA ALA A 23 -9.59 -4.19 -16.39
C ALA A 23 -9.79 -4.08 -14.86
N PRO A 24 -9.80 -5.21 -14.15
CA PRO A 24 -9.81 -5.20 -12.70
C PRO A 24 -8.62 -4.43 -12.12
N PRO A 25 -8.78 -3.76 -10.97
CA PRO A 25 -7.69 -3.09 -10.29
C PRO A 25 -6.59 -4.06 -9.87
N LEU A 26 -5.35 -3.66 -10.14
CA LEU A 26 -4.14 -4.38 -9.74
C LEU A 26 -3.57 -3.77 -8.47
N ALA A 27 -3.48 -4.58 -7.42
CA ALA A 27 -2.79 -4.21 -6.19
C ALA A 27 -1.31 -4.58 -6.28
N VAL A 28 -0.44 -3.65 -5.87
CA VAL A 28 1.00 -3.86 -5.76
C VAL A 28 1.41 -3.65 -4.31
N SER A 29 1.99 -4.67 -3.71
CA SER A 29 2.47 -4.68 -2.34
C SER A 29 3.94 -5.07 -2.27
N ILE A 30 4.69 -4.41 -1.40
CA ILE A 30 6.07 -4.78 -1.07
C ILE A 30 6.02 -5.56 0.24
N GLU A 31 6.40 -6.82 0.18
CA GLU A 31 6.24 -7.79 1.27
C GLU A 31 7.59 -8.37 1.70
N THR A 32 7.58 -9.03 2.85
CA THR A 32 8.64 -9.95 3.25
C THR A 32 8.31 -11.35 2.74
N ARG A 33 9.25 -11.98 2.04
CA ARG A 33 9.17 -13.40 1.74
C ARG A 33 9.65 -14.18 2.96
N LYS A 34 8.79 -15.06 3.44
CA LYS A 34 9.10 -15.95 4.56
C LYS A 34 9.29 -17.36 4.06
N GLU A 35 10.22 -18.08 4.66
CA GLU A 35 10.33 -19.53 4.49
C GLU A 35 9.31 -20.26 5.35
N LYS A 36 9.07 -21.53 5.00
CA LYS A 36 8.12 -22.38 5.74
C LYS A 36 8.63 -22.59 7.17
N GLY A 37 7.86 -22.12 8.17
CA GLY A 37 8.22 -22.21 9.59
C GLY A 37 8.75 -20.89 10.19
N GLU A 38 8.99 -19.87 9.40
CA GLU A 38 9.40 -18.56 9.91
C GLU A 38 8.19 -17.74 10.41
N SER A 39 8.31 -17.22 11.64
CA SER A 39 7.37 -16.24 12.20
C SER A 39 7.92 -14.82 12.01
N TYR A 40 7.02 -13.87 11.70
CA TYR A 40 7.42 -12.47 11.63
C TYR A 40 7.78 -11.96 13.03
N SER A 41 8.99 -11.45 13.16
CA SER A 41 9.41 -10.65 14.30
C SER A 41 9.80 -9.26 13.80
N ALA A 42 9.19 -8.23 14.39
CA ALA A 42 9.52 -6.84 14.04
C ALA A 42 11.02 -6.55 14.30
N LEU A 43 11.58 -7.09 15.38
CA LEU A 43 13.01 -6.99 15.72
C LEU A 43 13.91 -7.63 14.66
N LEU A 44 13.52 -8.79 14.14
CA LEU A 44 14.30 -9.53 13.14
C LEU A 44 14.18 -8.90 11.74
N GLY A 45 13.08 -8.19 11.47
CA GLY A 45 12.92 -7.39 10.24
C GLY A 45 13.95 -6.24 10.10
N PHE A 46 14.56 -5.80 11.23
CA PHE A 46 15.68 -4.83 11.20
C PHE A 46 17.02 -5.44 10.78
N PHE A 47 17.18 -6.75 10.87
CA PHE A 47 18.44 -7.45 10.67
C PHE A 47 18.57 -8.16 9.31
N ARG A 48 17.82 -7.74 8.29
CA ARG A 48 17.87 -8.34 6.94
C ARG A 48 17.62 -9.86 6.94
N GLN A 49 16.69 -10.32 7.76
CA GLN A 49 16.41 -11.75 7.90
C GLN A 49 15.45 -12.27 6.82
N PHE A 50 14.64 -11.39 6.22
CA PHE A 50 13.65 -11.77 5.23
C PHE A 50 14.04 -11.26 3.86
N GLU A 51 13.77 -12.05 2.83
CA GLU A 51 13.90 -11.59 1.45
C GLU A 51 12.78 -10.59 1.11
N LEU A 52 13.12 -9.63 0.25
CA LEU A 52 12.15 -8.69 -0.31
C LEU A 52 11.31 -9.40 -1.37
N ALA A 53 10.01 -9.12 -1.41
CA ALA A 53 9.11 -9.61 -2.44
C ALA A 53 8.16 -8.51 -2.94
N TYR A 54 7.92 -8.49 -4.24
CA TYR A 54 6.85 -7.70 -4.85
C TYR A 54 5.66 -8.61 -5.15
N VAL A 55 4.50 -8.26 -4.65
CA VAL A 55 3.24 -8.97 -4.90
C VAL A 55 2.39 -8.14 -5.84
N PHE A 56 2.06 -8.69 -7.01
CA PHE A 56 1.10 -8.15 -7.95
C PHE A 56 -0.11 -9.07 -7.93
N ALA A 57 -1.25 -8.60 -7.51
CA ALA A 57 -2.44 -9.44 -7.33
C ALA A 57 -3.73 -8.63 -7.55
N ASP A 58 -4.86 -9.33 -7.69
CA ASP A 58 -6.17 -8.71 -7.66
C ASP A 58 -6.35 -7.93 -6.34
N GLU A 59 -6.91 -6.72 -6.44
CA GLU A 59 -7.17 -5.90 -5.26
C GLU A 59 -8.04 -6.63 -4.23
N ARG A 60 -9.00 -7.44 -4.68
CA ARG A 60 -9.85 -8.27 -3.83
C ARG A 60 -9.04 -9.18 -2.94
N ASP A 61 -8.06 -9.89 -3.52
CA ASP A 61 -7.27 -10.88 -2.78
C ASP A 61 -6.42 -10.21 -1.72
N VAL A 62 -5.76 -9.12 -2.07
CA VAL A 62 -4.86 -8.40 -1.15
C VAL A 62 -5.66 -7.72 -0.03
N VAL A 63 -6.76 -7.02 -0.36
CA VAL A 63 -7.54 -6.29 0.65
C VAL A 63 -8.28 -7.27 1.57
N ARG A 64 -8.87 -8.35 1.05
CA ARG A 64 -9.52 -9.38 1.87
C ARG A 64 -8.55 -10.14 2.75
N LEU A 65 -7.32 -10.38 2.29
CA LEU A 65 -6.28 -10.98 3.13
C LEU A 65 -6.07 -10.13 4.40
N ARG A 66 -6.05 -8.81 4.25
CA ARG A 66 -5.86 -7.90 5.38
C ARG A 66 -7.08 -7.83 6.29
N THR A 67 -8.27 -7.61 5.73
CA THR A 67 -9.51 -7.44 6.51
C THR A 67 -10.07 -8.76 7.02
N SER A 68 -10.47 -9.65 6.09
CA SER A 68 -11.26 -10.85 6.44
C SER A 68 -10.43 -11.96 7.09
N PHE A 69 -9.14 -12.08 6.73
CA PHE A 69 -8.29 -13.16 7.24
C PHE A 69 -7.39 -12.74 8.39
N ARG A 70 -6.87 -11.49 8.37
CA ARG A 70 -5.98 -10.98 9.42
C ARG A 70 -6.66 -10.08 10.44
N GLY A 71 -7.92 -9.66 10.20
CA GLY A 71 -8.67 -8.77 11.09
C GLY A 71 -8.10 -7.35 11.17
N GLU A 72 -7.34 -6.93 10.15
CA GLU A 72 -6.74 -5.59 10.10
C GLU A 72 -7.77 -4.56 9.64
N ARG A 73 -7.62 -3.31 10.09
CA ARG A 73 -8.42 -2.18 9.59
C ARG A 73 -7.78 -1.61 8.35
N VAL A 74 -8.55 -1.50 7.26
CA VAL A 74 -8.06 -1.01 5.96
C VAL A 74 -8.77 0.27 5.57
N PHE A 75 -7.96 1.28 5.22
CA PHE A 75 -8.39 2.57 4.72
C PHE A 75 -7.94 2.74 3.27
N LEU A 76 -8.86 3.12 2.39
CA LEU A 76 -8.60 3.26 0.95
C LEU A 76 -8.65 4.73 0.53
N TYR A 77 -7.51 5.33 0.25
CA TYR A 77 -7.38 6.72 -0.17
C TYR A 77 -7.15 6.83 -1.68
N ARG A 78 -7.85 7.77 -2.31
CA ARG A 78 -7.57 8.14 -3.70
C ARG A 78 -6.36 9.08 -3.74
N ILE A 79 -5.33 8.70 -4.49
CA ILE A 79 -4.14 9.52 -4.67
C ILE A 79 -4.39 10.52 -5.82
N ALA A 80 -4.05 11.78 -5.58
CA ALA A 80 -4.03 12.83 -6.60
C ALA A 80 -2.79 12.67 -7.48
N ALA A 81 -2.93 11.87 -8.54
CA ALA A 81 -1.88 11.63 -9.53
C ALA A 81 -2.49 11.64 -10.93
N SER A 82 -1.72 12.09 -11.93
CA SER A 82 -2.13 11.97 -13.33
C SER A 82 -2.08 10.51 -13.80
N ARG A 83 -2.77 10.20 -14.89
CA ARG A 83 -2.72 8.85 -15.52
C ARG A 83 -1.31 8.49 -15.95
N GLU A 84 -0.57 9.45 -16.49
CA GLU A 84 0.82 9.29 -16.93
C GLU A 84 1.74 8.95 -15.74
N ALA A 85 1.60 9.67 -14.61
CA ALA A 85 2.36 9.41 -13.40
C ALA A 85 2.02 8.03 -12.80
N ALA A 86 0.74 7.65 -12.77
CA ALA A 86 0.32 6.34 -12.31
C ALA A 86 0.86 5.21 -13.19
N ARG A 87 0.82 5.38 -14.53
CA ARG A 87 1.39 4.44 -15.49
C ARG A 87 2.90 4.30 -15.34
N ALA A 88 3.61 5.43 -15.24
CA ALA A 88 5.05 5.43 -15.05
C ALA A 88 5.45 4.71 -13.75
N LEU A 89 4.71 4.96 -12.67
CA LEU A 89 4.94 4.28 -11.39
C LEU A 89 4.69 2.77 -11.47
N LEU A 90 3.64 2.32 -12.15
CA LEU A 90 3.38 0.89 -12.35
C LEU A 90 4.50 0.22 -13.15
N LEU A 91 4.98 0.86 -14.22
CA LEU A 91 6.09 0.35 -15.01
C LEU A 91 7.40 0.31 -14.20
N GLN A 92 7.64 1.29 -13.34
CA GLN A 92 8.77 1.30 -12.43
C GLN A 92 8.69 0.11 -11.45
N TYR A 93 7.53 -0.19 -10.89
CA TYR A 93 7.34 -1.39 -10.04
C TYR A 93 7.60 -2.69 -10.79
N ALA A 94 7.15 -2.79 -12.04
CA ALA A 94 7.42 -3.97 -12.86
C ALA A 94 8.92 -4.13 -13.15
N ALA A 95 9.63 -3.03 -13.42
CA ALA A 95 11.09 -3.02 -13.62
C ALA A 95 11.84 -3.46 -12.36
N GLU A 96 11.46 -2.93 -11.19
CA GLU A 96 12.04 -3.32 -9.90
C GLU A 96 11.79 -4.78 -9.56
N ALA A 97 10.58 -5.29 -9.80
CA ALA A 97 10.26 -6.71 -9.60
C ALA A 97 11.10 -7.62 -10.52
N ASN A 98 11.28 -7.23 -11.79
CA ASN A 98 12.16 -7.95 -12.70
C ASN A 98 13.63 -7.87 -12.31
N ALA A 99 14.09 -6.76 -11.76
CA ALA A 99 15.44 -6.63 -11.23
C ALA A 99 15.63 -7.54 -9.99
N LEU A 100 14.66 -7.55 -9.08
CA LEU A 100 14.66 -8.40 -7.90
C LEU A 100 14.68 -9.90 -8.25
N ALA A 101 13.97 -10.31 -9.31
CA ALA A 101 13.99 -11.69 -9.78
C ALA A 101 15.37 -12.14 -10.31
N ARG A 102 16.17 -11.21 -10.84
CA ARG A 102 17.54 -11.48 -11.28
C ARG A 102 18.57 -11.36 -10.16
N GLN A 103 18.34 -10.45 -9.23
CA GLN A 103 19.24 -10.17 -8.11
C GLN A 103 18.41 -10.02 -6.83
N PRO A 104 18.23 -11.13 -6.07
CA PRO A 104 17.50 -11.09 -4.80
C PRO A 104 18.06 -10.06 -3.83
N ALA A 105 17.18 -9.40 -3.09
CA ALA A 105 17.54 -8.41 -2.09
C ALA A 105 16.85 -8.69 -0.75
N TRP A 106 17.46 -8.20 0.33
CA TRP A 106 16.94 -8.37 1.67
C TRP A 106 15.95 -7.24 2.02
N TYR A 107 14.87 -7.61 2.67
CA TYR A 107 13.97 -6.64 3.31
C TYR A 107 14.68 -5.96 4.49
N ASN A 108 14.50 -4.66 4.62
CA ASN A 108 14.99 -3.88 5.74
C ASN A 108 13.90 -2.90 6.19
N ALA A 109 13.49 -2.99 7.45
CA ALA A 109 12.40 -2.20 7.99
C ALA A 109 12.63 -0.67 7.91
N PHE A 110 13.88 -0.21 7.82
CA PHE A 110 14.19 1.22 7.67
C PHE A 110 14.34 1.67 6.22
N SER A 111 15.06 0.90 5.41
CA SER A 111 15.44 1.32 4.05
C SER A 111 14.60 0.68 2.95
N GLU A 112 14.06 -0.51 3.20
CA GLU A 112 13.39 -1.37 2.20
C GLU A 112 12.06 -1.94 2.75
N ASN A 113 11.24 -1.09 3.41
CA ASN A 113 9.90 -1.46 3.84
C ASN A 113 8.85 -1.11 2.78
N CYS A 114 7.58 -1.47 3.03
CA CYS A 114 6.48 -1.23 2.10
C CYS A 114 6.33 0.25 1.70
N THR A 115 6.60 1.20 2.60
CA THR A 115 6.42 2.63 2.37
C THR A 115 7.69 3.29 1.80
N THR A 116 8.86 2.93 2.32
CA THR A 116 10.14 3.45 1.78
C THR A 116 10.40 2.94 0.36
N GLY A 117 9.98 1.73 0.04
CA GLY A 117 10.00 1.20 -1.32
C GLY A 117 9.09 1.98 -2.27
N ILE A 118 7.86 2.35 -1.82
CA ILE A 118 7.00 3.27 -2.59
C ILE A 118 7.70 4.61 -2.80
N PHE A 119 8.25 5.20 -1.75
CA PHE A 119 8.97 6.47 -1.83
C PHE A 119 10.13 6.42 -2.80
N ARG A 120 10.94 5.35 -2.78
CA ARG A 120 12.06 5.15 -3.72
C ARG A 120 11.58 5.14 -5.16
N ASN A 121 10.52 4.38 -5.47
CA ASN A 121 9.94 4.33 -6.80
C ASN A 121 9.38 5.68 -7.26
N VAL A 122 8.70 6.41 -6.37
CA VAL A 122 8.23 7.77 -6.66
C VAL A 122 9.41 8.71 -6.90
N ARG A 123 10.46 8.65 -6.07
CA ARG A 123 11.64 9.51 -6.21
C ARG A 123 12.45 9.21 -7.47
N ALA A 124 12.45 8.00 -7.98
CA ALA A 124 13.07 7.66 -9.26
C ALA A 124 12.40 8.40 -10.43
N LEU A 125 11.11 8.69 -10.32
CA LEU A 125 10.33 9.42 -11.34
C LEU A 125 10.24 10.93 -11.07
N ALA A 126 10.36 11.34 -9.80
CA ALA A 126 10.27 12.72 -9.32
C ALA A 126 11.37 12.98 -8.27
N PRO A 127 12.62 13.25 -8.70
CA PRO A 127 13.79 13.35 -7.82
C PRO A 127 13.69 14.43 -6.75
N GLU A 128 12.86 15.48 -6.99
CA GLU A 128 12.59 16.55 -6.05
C GLU A 128 11.76 16.12 -4.84
N THR A 129 11.20 14.90 -4.84
CA THR A 129 10.38 14.37 -3.74
C THR A 129 11.21 14.28 -2.46
N ARG A 130 10.80 15.04 -1.45
CA ARG A 130 11.51 15.12 -0.18
C ARG A 130 11.12 13.99 0.77
N PHE A 131 12.11 13.47 1.48
CA PHE A 131 11.90 12.50 2.56
C PHE A 131 11.06 13.14 3.69
N ASP A 132 10.26 12.30 4.34
CA ASP A 132 9.48 12.65 5.52
C ASP A 132 9.57 11.47 6.52
N TRP A 133 9.71 11.76 7.79
CA TRP A 133 9.84 10.74 8.83
C TRP A 133 8.62 9.80 8.89
N ARG A 134 7.44 10.29 8.46
CA ARG A 134 6.19 9.51 8.38
C ARG A 134 6.23 8.38 7.35
N LEU A 135 7.24 8.35 6.50
CA LEU A 135 7.55 7.19 5.65
C LEU A 135 8.08 6.00 6.46
N LEU A 136 8.69 6.27 7.63
CA LEU A 136 9.14 5.24 8.56
C LEU A 136 8.04 4.91 9.58
N ALA A 137 7.37 5.93 10.12
CA ALA A 137 6.21 5.82 10.99
C ALA A 137 4.93 5.86 10.13
N ASN A 138 4.77 4.89 9.25
CA ASN A 138 3.85 4.93 8.12
C ASN A 138 2.36 4.85 8.50
N GLY A 139 2.04 4.65 9.75
CA GLY A 139 0.69 4.85 10.28
C GLY A 139 0.23 6.31 10.20
N TYR A 140 1.18 7.27 10.12
CA TYR A 140 0.92 8.71 9.92
C TYR A 140 1.04 9.15 8.45
N LEU A 141 1.09 8.19 7.52
CA LEU A 141 1.16 8.49 6.10
C LEU A 141 -0.05 9.30 5.58
N PRO A 142 -1.31 9.04 6.01
CA PRO A 142 -2.46 9.85 5.61
C PRO A 142 -2.32 11.33 5.96
N GLU A 143 -1.78 11.65 7.15
CA GLU A 143 -1.52 13.02 7.59
C GLU A 143 -0.56 13.73 6.63
N MET A 144 0.56 13.08 6.30
CA MET A 144 1.53 13.62 5.35
C MET A 144 0.95 13.83 3.96
N LEU A 145 0.17 12.86 3.47
CA LEU A 145 -0.42 12.94 2.14
C LEU A 145 -1.49 14.03 2.06
N HIS A 146 -2.29 14.19 3.12
CA HIS A 146 -3.29 15.24 3.23
C HIS A 146 -2.63 16.63 3.26
N GLU A 147 -1.66 16.85 4.13
CA GLU A 147 -0.89 18.10 4.22
C GLU A 147 -0.23 18.49 2.89
N ARG A 148 0.20 17.51 2.10
CA ARG A 148 0.83 17.70 0.80
C ARG A 148 -0.17 17.77 -0.38
N GLY A 149 -1.47 17.72 -0.12
CA GLY A 149 -2.50 17.69 -1.15
C GLY A 149 -2.42 16.47 -2.09
N ARG A 150 -1.93 15.34 -1.56
CA ARG A 150 -1.81 14.09 -2.32
C ARG A 150 -3.01 13.16 -2.18
N ILE A 151 -3.89 13.44 -1.23
CA ILE A 151 -5.22 12.86 -1.09
C ILE A 151 -6.23 14.02 -0.99
N ASP A 152 -7.52 13.72 -0.95
CA ASP A 152 -8.57 14.74 -0.92
C ASP A 152 -8.40 15.68 0.29
N THR A 153 -8.25 16.96 0.01
CA THR A 153 -8.13 18.03 1.01
C THR A 153 -9.39 18.88 1.14
N SER A 154 -10.45 18.55 0.40
CA SER A 154 -11.75 19.24 0.52
C SER A 154 -12.46 18.91 1.83
N LEU A 155 -12.05 17.82 2.49
CA LEU A 155 -12.58 17.34 3.75
C LEU A 155 -11.51 17.44 4.86
N PRO A 156 -11.92 17.71 6.11
CA PRO A 156 -11.03 17.50 7.24
C PRO A 156 -10.52 16.06 7.29
N LEU A 157 -9.26 15.86 7.66
CA LEU A 157 -8.62 14.54 7.63
C LEU A 157 -9.40 13.46 8.42
N GLY A 158 -9.99 13.81 9.56
CA GLY A 158 -10.79 12.89 10.37
C GLY A 158 -12.03 12.38 9.61
N GLU A 159 -12.72 13.25 8.88
CA GLU A 159 -13.87 12.90 8.06
C GLU A 159 -13.44 12.07 6.83
N LEU A 160 -12.37 12.49 6.15
CA LEU A 160 -11.79 11.72 5.06
C LEU A 160 -11.41 10.30 5.51
N ARG A 161 -10.77 10.18 6.67
CA ARG A 161 -10.40 8.89 7.26
C ARG A 161 -11.62 8.00 7.52
N ALA A 162 -12.68 8.56 8.12
CA ALA A 162 -13.93 7.80 8.35
C ALA A 162 -14.56 7.29 7.06
N ARG A 163 -14.61 8.13 6.01
CA ARG A 163 -15.12 7.72 4.68
C ARG A 163 -14.23 6.70 3.97
N SER A 164 -12.93 6.76 4.24
CA SER A 164 -11.92 5.86 3.64
C SER A 164 -11.86 4.48 4.28
N ASP A 165 -12.48 4.25 5.45
CA ASP A 165 -12.52 2.94 6.10
C ASP A 165 -13.36 1.97 5.27
N VAL A 166 -12.72 0.96 4.71
CA VAL A 166 -13.36 -0.07 3.87
C VAL A 166 -13.48 -1.42 4.58
N THR A 167 -13.12 -1.50 5.85
CA THR A 167 -13.00 -2.74 6.60
C THR A 167 -14.27 -3.58 6.56
N GLU A 168 -15.42 -3.00 6.96
CA GLU A 168 -16.70 -3.70 6.94
C GLU A 168 -17.22 -3.91 5.52
N ARG A 169 -17.03 -2.91 4.63
CA ARG A 169 -17.45 -3.01 3.23
C ARG A 169 -16.74 -4.15 2.49
N THR A 170 -15.51 -4.46 2.85
CA THR A 170 -14.79 -5.60 2.28
C THR A 170 -15.52 -6.92 2.51
N THR A 171 -16.07 -7.11 3.69
CA THR A 171 -16.87 -8.31 3.99
C THR A 171 -18.19 -8.30 3.25
N ALA A 172 -18.91 -7.18 3.26
CA ALA A 172 -20.18 -7.03 2.57
C ALA A 172 -20.06 -7.23 1.04
N CYS A 173 -18.95 -6.78 0.45
CA CYS A 173 -18.68 -6.88 -0.98
C CYS A 173 -17.99 -8.18 -1.41
N ALA A 174 -17.65 -9.09 -0.48
CA ALA A 174 -16.74 -10.22 -0.73
C ALA A 174 -17.13 -11.12 -1.91
N ALA A 175 -18.43 -11.37 -2.10
CA ALA A 175 -18.96 -12.25 -3.16
C ALA A 175 -19.28 -11.51 -4.47
N ARG A 176 -19.19 -10.18 -4.52
CA ARG A 176 -19.58 -9.40 -5.70
C ARG A 176 -18.52 -9.45 -6.78
N ALA A 177 -18.92 -9.56 -8.04
CA ALA A 177 -18.01 -9.51 -9.19
C ALA A 177 -17.30 -8.14 -9.27
N ASP A 178 -18.01 -7.06 -8.94
CA ASP A 178 -17.54 -5.67 -8.92
C ASP A 178 -16.95 -5.25 -7.56
N PHE A 179 -16.28 -6.16 -6.86
CA PHE A 179 -15.73 -5.96 -5.52
C PHE A 179 -15.05 -4.60 -5.33
N SER A 180 -14.15 -4.25 -6.24
CA SER A 180 -13.36 -3.02 -6.15
C SER A 180 -14.20 -1.74 -6.30
N ALA A 181 -15.29 -1.78 -7.06
CA ALA A 181 -16.23 -0.68 -7.14
C ALA A 181 -17.07 -0.61 -5.86
N CYS A 182 -17.56 -1.76 -5.39
CA CYS A 182 -18.38 -1.88 -4.19
C CYS A 182 -17.68 -1.35 -2.93
N ILE A 183 -16.40 -1.70 -2.69
CA ILE A 183 -15.68 -1.20 -1.51
C ILE A 183 -15.44 0.31 -1.55
N ARG A 184 -15.56 0.96 -2.71
CA ARG A 184 -15.42 2.42 -2.90
C ARG A 184 -16.74 3.18 -2.83
N GLU A 185 -17.89 2.50 -2.72
CA GLU A 185 -19.18 3.14 -2.53
C GLU A 185 -19.16 3.97 -1.22
N GLY A 186 -19.49 5.27 -1.31
CA GLY A 186 -19.45 6.20 -0.17
C GLY A 186 -18.06 6.75 0.20
N SER A 187 -17.02 6.40 -0.55
CA SER A 187 -15.66 6.95 -0.33
C SER A 187 -15.36 8.16 -1.23
N ARG A 188 -16.36 8.63 -2.00
CA ARG A 188 -16.23 9.79 -2.91
C ARG A 188 -16.71 11.06 -2.24
#